data_93f1677322fd7fe4ede074f68776226b
#
_entry.id   93f1677322fd7fe4ede074f68776226b
#
_cell.length_a   1.000
_cell.length_b   1.000
_cell.length_c   1.000
_cell.angle_alpha   90.00
_cell.angle_beta   90.00
_cell.angle_gamma   90.00
#
_symmetry.space_group_name_H-M   'P 1'
#
loop_
_entity.id
_entity.type
_entity.pdbx_description
1 polymer ?
#
loop_
_entity_poly.entity_id
_entity_poly.type
_entity_poly.pdbx_seq_one_letter_code
_entity_poly.pdbx_strand_id
1 'polypeptide(L)'
;MARRRRERMSEGKKNIIAGLIQEYDIKSAEDIQEALKDLLGGTIQEMMEAELDEHLGYDEYERSDNPDYRNGVKHKKLRSSYGEIPIDVPQDRDGDFEPQIVQKRKKDISAIEQKIIAMSAKGMTTRQISDIIEDIYGFEVSESMVTAVTNKILPQIEEWQQRPLSAVYPIVFIDAIHFSVRDEHIVKKIAAYIILGVNDEGRKEVLSITVGENESAKYWLGVLNDLKNRGVQDILILCADGLSGIKESIAAAYPNTEYQRCIVHQVRNTLKYVAEKDKKAFANDLKSIYHAPNEESGYERMQAVTEKWHDRYPNAMKRWEENWDVISPMFKFSADVRKVMYTTNAIESLNSVLRRLNSQRSVFPSDTALLKALYLATFEATKKWTMPLRNWGKVYGELSIMYDGRLF
;
A
#
# COMPACT_ATOMS: atom_id res chain seq x y z
N MET A 1 23.62 -12.65 -23.90
CA MET A 1 22.54 -13.54 -23.43
C MET A 1 22.99 -14.98 -23.48
N ALA A 2 23.30 -15.60 -22.35
CA ALA A 2 23.76 -16.99 -22.30
C ALA A 2 22.52 -17.92 -22.39
N ARG A 3 22.49 -18.79 -23.39
CA ARG A 3 21.49 -19.85 -23.52
C ARG A 3 21.62 -20.79 -22.31
N ARG A 4 20.60 -20.84 -21.42
CA ARG A 4 20.47 -21.89 -20.39
C ARG A 4 20.51 -23.26 -21.09
N ARG A 5 21.54 -24.08 -20.82
CA ARG A 5 21.58 -25.49 -21.21
C ARG A 5 20.40 -26.20 -20.50
N ARG A 6 19.47 -26.76 -21.26
CA ARG A 6 18.47 -27.69 -20.70
C ARG A 6 19.21 -28.88 -20.10
N GLU A 7 19.05 -29.11 -18.81
CA GLU A 7 19.49 -30.34 -18.17
C GLU A 7 18.82 -31.53 -18.86
N ARG A 8 19.63 -32.56 -19.22
CA ARG A 8 19.09 -33.78 -19.81
C ARG A 8 18.35 -34.55 -18.71
N MET A 9 17.09 -34.94 -18.99
CA MET A 9 16.30 -35.79 -18.11
C MET A 9 17.04 -37.10 -17.79
N SER A 10 16.98 -37.54 -16.52
CA SER A 10 17.54 -38.82 -16.10
C SER A 10 16.83 -39.98 -16.79
N GLU A 11 17.54 -41.12 -16.96
CA GLU A 11 17.00 -42.33 -17.57
C GLU A 11 15.75 -42.85 -16.83
N GLY A 12 15.73 -42.79 -15.50
CA GLY A 12 14.57 -43.18 -14.69
C GLY A 12 13.33 -42.31 -14.96
N LYS A 13 13.51 -40.99 -15.11
CA LYS A 13 12.38 -40.10 -15.48
C LYS A 13 11.85 -40.36 -16.87
N LYS A 14 12.72 -40.74 -17.83
CA LYS A 14 12.28 -41.11 -19.19
C LYS A 14 11.45 -42.40 -19.19
N ASN A 15 11.87 -43.39 -18.41
CA ASN A 15 11.14 -44.64 -18.29
C ASN A 15 9.76 -44.46 -17.67
N ILE A 16 9.65 -43.64 -16.62
CA ILE A 16 8.35 -43.28 -16.01
C ILE A 16 7.44 -42.58 -17.04
N ILE A 17 7.95 -41.61 -17.77
CA ILE A 17 7.16 -40.89 -18.79
C ILE A 17 6.75 -41.83 -19.93
N ALA A 18 7.62 -42.72 -20.38
CA ALA A 18 7.30 -43.71 -21.42
C ALA A 18 6.20 -44.69 -20.94
N GLY A 19 6.29 -45.16 -19.69
CA GLY A 19 5.25 -45.99 -19.08
C GLY A 19 3.91 -45.27 -18.99
N LEU A 20 3.92 -44.01 -18.56
CA LEU A 20 2.70 -43.20 -18.51
C LEU A 20 2.03 -43.00 -19.88
N ILE A 21 2.83 -42.68 -20.89
CA ILE A 21 2.29 -42.50 -22.25
C ILE A 21 1.63 -43.80 -22.74
N GLN A 22 2.21 -44.94 -22.41
CA GLN A 22 1.72 -46.24 -22.82
C GLN A 22 0.46 -46.67 -22.03
N GLU A 23 0.46 -46.48 -20.71
CA GLU A 23 -0.63 -46.90 -19.81
C GLU A 23 -1.92 -46.09 -20.07
N TYR A 24 -1.79 -44.78 -20.30
CA TYR A 24 -2.94 -43.89 -20.52
C TYR A 24 -3.23 -43.61 -22.00
N ASP A 25 -2.56 -44.24 -22.95
CA ASP A 25 -2.69 -44.01 -24.41
C ASP A 25 -2.73 -42.51 -24.79
N ILE A 26 -1.80 -41.73 -24.20
CA ILE A 26 -1.76 -40.27 -24.26
C ILE A 26 -1.51 -39.79 -25.69
N LYS A 27 -2.48 -39.07 -26.26
CA LYS A 27 -2.45 -38.50 -27.63
C LYS A 27 -2.71 -36.99 -27.64
N SER A 28 -3.29 -36.43 -26.61
CA SER A 28 -3.67 -35.03 -26.52
C SER A 28 -3.18 -34.37 -25.20
N ALA A 29 -3.34 -33.04 -25.09
CA ALA A 29 -3.07 -32.31 -23.86
C ALA A 29 -4.11 -32.62 -22.77
N GLU A 30 -5.35 -32.91 -23.17
CA GLU A 30 -6.43 -33.35 -22.30
C GLU A 30 -6.11 -34.70 -21.67
N ASP A 31 -5.57 -35.65 -22.45
CA ASP A 31 -5.17 -36.99 -21.95
C ASP A 31 -4.04 -36.88 -20.92
N ILE A 32 -3.09 -35.95 -21.13
CA ILE A 32 -2.04 -35.65 -20.14
C ILE A 32 -2.67 -35.15 -18.84
N GLN A 33 -3.64 -34.29 -18.93
CA GLN A 33 -4.30 -33.69 -17.76
C GLN A 33 -5.08 -34.74 -16.97
N GLU A 34 -5.77 -35.65 -17.67
CA GLU A 34 -6.50 -36.75 -17.06
C GLU A 34 -5.57 -37.79 -16.41
N ALA A 35 -4.49 -38.17 -17.08
CA ALA A 35 -3.48 -39.06 -16.53
C ALA A 35 -2.80 -38.46 -15.26
N LEU A 36 -2.46 -37.16 -15.29
CA LEU A 36 -1.90 -36.48 -14.13
C LEU A 36 -2.89 -36.37 -12.97
N LYS A 37 -4.17 -36.17 -13.26
CA LYS A 37 -5.24 -36.14 -12.28
C LYS A 37 -5.40 -37.48 -11.57
N ASP A 38 -5.45 -38.56 -12.33
CA ASP A 38 -5.59 -39.91 -11.81
C ASP A 38 -4.39 -40.36 -10.97
N LEU A 39 -3.17 -40.11 -11.49
CA LEU A 39 -1.92 -40.37 -10.76
C LEU A 39 -1.84 -39.57 -9.47
N LEU A 40 -2.23 -38.32 -9.46
CA LEU A 40 -2.22 -37.47 -8.27
C LEU A 40 -3.23 -38.02 -7.25
N GLY A 41 -4.42 -38.42 -7.69
CA GLY A 41 -5.43 -39.06 -6.83
C GLY A 41 -4.92 -40.33 -6.21
N GLY A 42 -4.39 -41.25 -7.01
CA GLY A 42 -3.81 -42.53 -6.55
C GLY A 42 -2.66 -42.33 -5.58
N THR A 43 -1.72 -41.43 -5.91
CA THR A 43 -0.59 -41.11 -5.00
C THR A 43 -1.05 -40.59 -3.64
N ILE A 44 -2.04 -39.66 -3.63
CA ILE A 44 -2.59 -39.14 -2.35
C ILE A 44 -3.28 -40.25 -1.57
N GLN A 45 -3.99 -41.17 -2.23
CA GLN A 45 -4.68 -42.28 -1.60
C GLN A 45 -3.67 -43.22 -0.94
N GLU A 46 -2.64 -43.69 -1.65
CA GLU A 46 -1.56 -44.54 -1.13
C GLU A 46 -0.83 -43.90 0.06
N MET A 47 -0.57 -42.59 -0.02
CA MET A 47 0.09 -41.90 1.08
C MET A 47 -0.80 -41.84 2.34
N MET A 48 -2.11 -41.63 2.20
CA MET A 48 -3.05 -41.65 3.35
C MET A 48 -3.19 -43.02 3.96
N GLU A 49 -3.19 -44.08 3.14
CA GLU A 49 -3.21 -45.45 3.66
C GLU A 49 -1.92 -45.76 4.44
N ALA A 50 -0.75 -45.37 3.92
CA ALA A 50 0.51 -45.54 4.64
C ALA A 50 0.55 -44.76 5.97
N GLU A 51 -0.02 -43.54 6.01
CA GLU A 51 -0.15 -42.77 7.25
C GLU A 51 -1.09 -43.48 8.26
N LEU A 52 -2.17 -44.11 7.78
CA LEU A 52 -3.08 -44.88 8.65
C LEU A 52 -2.40 -46.17 9.18
N ASP A 53 -1.62 -46.86 8.34
CA ASP A 53 -0.83 -48.03 8.76
C ASP A 53 0.16 -47.66 9.87
N GLU A 54 0.87 -46.56 9.72
CA GLU A 54 1.78 -46.05 10.75
C GLU A 54 1.02 -45.65 12.04
N HIS A 55 -0.15 -45.03 11.91
CA HIS A 55 -1.01 -44.67 13.05
C HIS A 55 -1.52 -45.87 13.83
N LEU A 56 -2.02 -46.87 13.13
CA LEU A 56 -2.55 -48.09 13.74
C LEU A 56 -1.46 -49.08 14.18
N GLY A 57 -0.26 -49.01 13.58
CA GLY A 57 0.87 -49.87 13.86
C GLY A 57 0.76 -51.28 13.24
N TYR A 58 -0.07 -51.45 12.21
CA TYR A 58 -0.20 -52.69 11.43
C TYR A 58 -0.69 -52.39 10.01
N ASP A 59 -0.27 -53.22 9.03
CA ASP A 59 -0.64 -53.10 7.64
C ASP A 59 -2.08 -53.58 7.35
N GLU A 60 -2.64 -53.15 6.23
CA GLU A 60 -3.94 -53.60 5.73
C GLU A 60 -3.92 -55.15 5.56
N TYR A 61 -4.80 -55.90 6.04
CA TYR A 61 -4.87 -57.39 6.06
C TYR A 61 -4.01 -58.07 7.11
N GLU A 62 -3.28 -57.36 7.98
CA GLU A 62 -2.57 -57.94 9.10
C GLU A 62 -3.50 -58.08 10.32
N ARG A 63 -3.34 -59.18 11.10
CA ARG A 63 -4.07 -59.35 12.37
C ARG A 63 -3.35 -58.62 13.48
N SER A 64 -4.03 -57.70 14.13
CA SER A 64 -3.50 -56.93 15.24
C SER A 64 -4.42 -57.05 16.46
N ASP A 65 -3.82 -57.00 17.64
CA ASP A 65 -4.52 -56.92 18.94
C ASP A 65 -4.80 -55.45 19.34
N ASN A 66 -4.53 -54.50 18.43
CA ASN A 66 -4.82 -53.09 18.67
C ASN A 66 -6.35 -52.88 18.77
N PRO A 67 -6.86 -52.23 19.86
CA PRO A 67 -8.30 -51.96 20.02
C PRO A 67 -8.84 -50.98 18.98
N ASP A 68 -7.98 -50.13 18.40
CA ASP A 68 -8.31 -49.27 17.31
C ASP A 68 -8.07 -50.00 15.98
N TYR A 69 -9.03 -49.83 15.05
CA TYR A 69 -8.98 -50.50 13.75
C TYR A 69 -9.59 -49.66 12.66
N ARG A 70 -9.29 -49.99 11.41
CA ARG A 70 -9.83 -49.34 10.21
C ARG A 70 -11.34 -49.30 10.24
N ASN A 71 -11.94 -48.11 10.03
CA ASN A 71 -13.39 -47.89 10.13
C ASN A 71 -13.96 -47.26 8.84
N GLY A 72 -13.58 -47.82 7.70
CA GLY A 72 -14.06 -47.38 6.42
C GLY A 72 -13.40 -46.08 5.90
N VAL A 73 -14.04 -45.44 4.96
CA VAL A 73 -13.51 -44.24 4.25
C VAL A 73 -14.55 -43.13 4.21
N LYS A 74 -14.08 -41.91 4.16
CA LYS A 74 -14.90 -40.72 3.95
C LYS A 74 -14.62 -40.13 2.58
N HIS A 75 -15.63 -40.17 1.68
CA HIS A 75 -15.51 -39.59 0.35
C HIS A 75 -15.34 -38.08 0.41
N LYS A 76 -14.29 -37.57 -0.22
CA LYS A 76 -14.02 -36.15 -0.42
C LYS A 76 -13.66 -35.84 -1.87
N LYS A 77 -13.87 -34.58 -2.27
CA LYS A 77 -13.37 -34.07 -3.53
C LYS A 77 -12.29 -33.03 -3.25
N LEU A 78 -11.09 -33.24 -3.78
CA LEU A 78 -10.02 -32.25 -3.79
C LEU A 78 -10.06 -31.50 -5.10
N ARG A 79 -10.01 -30.19 -5.04
CA ARG A 79 -9.82 -29.36 -6.23
C ARG A 79 -8.32 -29.17 -6.49
N SER A 80 -7.88 -29.52 -7.69
CA SER A 80 -6.51 -29.36 -8.16
C SER A 80 -6.47 -28.51 -9.43
N SER A 81 -5.24 -28.11 -9.84
CA SER A 81 -5.02 -27.48 -11.15
C SER A 81 -5.44 -28.36 -12.35
N TYR A 82 -5.66 -29.66 -12.10
CA TYR A 82 -6.09 -30.65 -13.09
C TYR A 82 -7.58 -31.00 -12.99
N GLY A 83 -8.34 -30.28 -12.16
CA GLY A 83 -9.77 -30.51 -11.91
C GLY A 83 -10.07 -31.13 -10.54
N GLU A 84 -11.33 -31.54 -10.32
CA GLU A 84 -11.76 -32.21 -9.09
C GLU A 84 -11.25 -33.66 -9.05
N ILE A 85 -10.55 -34.01 -7.97
CA ILE A 85 -10.03 -35.35 -7.71
C ILE A 85 -10.88 -35.94 -6.60
N PRO A 86 -11.66 -37.01 -6.87
CA PRO A 86 -12.31 -37.77 -5.80
C PRO A 86 -11.25 -38.52 -5.01
N ILE A 87 -11.30 -38.47 -3.70
CA ILE A 87 -10.42 -39.22 -2.78
C ILE A 87 -11.25 -39.85 -1.68
N ASP A 88 -10.77 -40.98 -1.19
CA ASP A 88 -11.32 -41.72 -0.08
C ASP A 88 -10.40 -41.57 1.15
N VAL A 89 -10.78 -40.70 2.06
CA VAL A 89 -10.00 -40.47 3.28
C VAL A 89 -10.25 -41.59 4.26
N PRO A 90 -9.24 -42.44 4.55
CA PRO A 90 -9.41 -43.55 5.47
C PRO A 90 -9.67 -43.07 6.90
N GLN A 91 -10.41 -43.85 7.68
CA GLN A 91 -10.79 -43.53 9.05
C GLN A 91 -10.46 -44.69 9.98
N ASP A 92 -10.07 -44.34 11.21
CA ASP A 92 -9.97 -45.25 12.35
C ASP A 92 -11.28 -45.30 13.13
N ARG A 93 -11.41 -46.28 14.05
CA ARG A 93 -12.61 -46.43 14.89
C ARG A 93 -12.71 -45.31 15.93
N ASP A 94 -11.60 -44.96 16.56
CA ASP A 94 -11.57 -43.96 17.62
C ASP A 94 -11.74 -42.52 17.07
N GLY A 95 -11.53 -42.32 15.77
CA GLY A 95 -11.81 -41.07 15.04
C GLY A 95 -10.77 -39.97 15.26
N ASP A 96 -9.60 -40.32 15.81
CA ASP A 96 -8.50 -39.39 16.08
C ASP A 96 -7.41 -39.38 14.99
N PHE A 97 -7.46 -40.32 14.03
CA PHE A 97 -6.60 -40.28 12.86
C PHE A 97 -6.86 -39.05 12.01
N GLU A 98 -5.82 -38.24 11.79
CA GLU A 98 -5.82 -37.11 10.89
C GLU A 98 -4.69 -37.22 9.87
N PRO A 99 -4.99 -37.56 8.58
CA PRO A 99 -3.97 -37.59 7.54
C PRO A 99 -3.23 -36.24 7.42
N GLN A 100 -1.90 -36.27 7.41
CA GLN A 100 -1.09 -35.06 7.27
C GLN A 100 -1.23 -34.46 5.88
N ILE A 101 -1.39 -35.29 4.86
CA ILE A 101 -1.51 -34.86 3.44
C ILE A 101 -2.86 -34.21 3.15
N VAL A 102 -3.95 -34.76 3.77
CA VAL A 102 -5.32 -34.24 3.58
C VAL A 102 -5.91 -33.91 4.95
N GLN A 103 -5.31 -32.94 5.63
CA GLN A 103 -5.72 -32.55 6.99
C GLN A 103 -7.20 -32.14 7.05
N LYS A 104 -7.92 -32.65 8.04
CA LYS A 104 -9.27 -32.18 8.39
C LYS A 104 -9.18 -30.67 8.71
N ARG A 105 -9.70 -29.81 7.82
CA ARG A 105 -9.88 -28.37 8.06
C ARG A 105 -8.63 -27.51 8.30
N LYS A 106 -7.42 -27.98 8.13
CA LYS A 106 -6.27 -27.07 8.07
C LYS A 106 -6.21 -26.43 6.69
N LYS A 107 -7.04 -25.41 6.53
CA LYS A 107 -6.67 -24.27 5.72
C LYS A 107 -5.47 -23.68 6.45
N ASP A 108 -4.31 -23.55 5.81
CA ASP A 108 -3.23 -22.74 6.38
C ASP A 108 -3.70 -21.30 6.39
N ILE A 109 -4.45 -20.95 7.42
CA ILE A 109 -5.17 -19.69 7.57
C ILE A 109 -4.16 -18.57 7.61
N SER A 110 -2.96 -18.77 8.15
CA SER A 110 -1.94 -17.73 8.27
C SER A 110 -1.38 -17.29 6.91
N ALA A 111 -1.10 -18.20 6.00
CA ALA A 111 -0.63 -17.88 4.65
C ALA A 111 -1.74 -17.21 3.82
N ILE A 112 -2.99 -17.64 3.99
CA ILE A 112 -4.15 -17.07 3.31
C ILE A 112 -4.48 -15.68 3.87
N GLU A 113 -4.47 -15.49 5.18
CA GLU A 113 -4.67 -14.19 5.82
C GLU A 113 -3.66 -13.18 5.31
N GLN A 114 -2.38 -13.53 5.23
CA GLN A 114 -1.35 -12.64 4.68
C GLN A 114 -1.62 -12.26 3.21
N LYS A 115 -2.12 -13.21 2.40
CA LYS A 115 -2.48 -12.93 1.00
C LYS A 115 -3.71 -12.05 0.89
N ILE A 116 -4.73 -12.27 1.72
CA ILE A 116 -5.91 -11.41 1.82
C ILE A 116 -5.49 -9.97 2.17
N ILE A 117 -4.62 -9.80 3.16
CA ILE A 117 -4.08 -8.50 3.57
C ILE A 117 -3.30 -7.85 2.41
N ALA A 118 -2.43 -8.62 1.74
CA ALA A 118 -1.64 -8.11 0.61
C ALA A 118 -2.50 -7.69 -0.60
N MET A 119 -3.57 -8.42 -0.90
CA MET A 119 -4.52 -8.06 -1.95
C MET A 119 -5.35 -6.83 -1.57
N SER A 120 -5.78 -6.74 -0.30
CA SER A 120 -6.46 -5.56 0.23
C SER A 120 -5.56 -4.31 0.19
N ALA A 121 -4.26 -4.45 0.48
CA ALA A 121 -3.26 -3.37 0.36
C ALA A 121 -3.12 -2.83 -1.07
N LYS A 122 -3.41 -3.67 -2.07
CA LYS A 122 -3.45 -3.28 -3.50
C LYS A 122 -4.77 -2.64 -3.91
N GLY A 123 -5.76 -2.52 -3.01
CA GLY A 123 -7.04 -1.86 -3.27
C GLY A 123 -8.14 -2.78 -3.79
N MET A 124 -7.94 -4.09 -3.78
CA MET A 124 -8.96 -5.05 -4.24
C MET A 124 -10.17 -5.06 -3.31
N THR A 125 -11.35 -5.26 -3.89
CA THR A 125 -12.60 -5.39 -3.12
C THR A 125 -12.66 -6.77 -2.43
N THR A 126 -13.50 -6.89 -1.39
CA THR A 126 -13.73 -8.16 -0.69
C THR A 126 -14.13 -9.27 -1.65
N ARG A 127 -15.03 -8.96 -2.59
CA ARG A 127 -15.49 -9.90 -3.63
C ARG A 127 -14.36 -10.34 -4.55
N GLN A 128 -13.57 -9.41 -5.09
CA GLN A 128 -12.42 -9.76 -5.93
C GLN A 128 -11.39 -10.62 -5.19
N ILE A 129 -11.20 -10.37 -3.89
CA ILE A 129 -10.31 -11.19 -3.05
C ILE A 129 -10.90 -12.59 -2.86
N SER A 130 -12.22 -12.71 -2.60
CA SER A 130 -12.92 -13.98 -2.53
C SER A 130 -12.77 -14.78 -3.83
N ASP A 131 -13.10 -14.15 -4.96
CA ASP A 131 -13.02 -14.79 -6.29
C ASP A 131 -11.60 -15.32 -6.57
N ILE A 132 -10.56 -14.50 -6.32
CA ILE A 132 -9.16 -14.89 -6.55
C ILE A 132 -8.70 -16.00 -5.60
N ILE A 133 -9.09 -15.96 -4.33
CA ILE A 133 -8.74 -17.03 -3.38
C ILE A 133 -9.41 -18.35 -3.82
N GLU A 134 -10.66 -18.30 -4.27
CA GLU A 134 -11.34 -19.46 -4.80
C GLU A 134 -10.65 -20.01 -6.05
N ASP A 135 -10.31 -19.14 -7.01
CA ASP A 135 -9.60 -19.53 -8.22
C ASP A 135 -8.23 -20.17 -7.98
N ILE A 136 -7.47 -19.65 -7.01
CA ILE A 136 -6.09 -20.12 -6.74
C ILE A 136 -6.07 -21.36 -5.86
N TYR A 137 -6.94 -21.39 -4.83
CA TYR A 137 -6.88 -22.40 -3.78
C TYR A 137 -8.04 -23.41 -3.81
N GLY A 138 -9.02 -23.20 -4.71
CA GLY A 138 -10.14 -24.13 -4.93
C GLY A 138 -11.13 -24.20 -3.77
N PHE A 139 -11.15 -23.25 -2.85
CA PHE A 139 -12.16 -23.16 -1.80
C PHE A 139 -12.74 -21.75 -1.67
N GLU A 140 -14.01 -21.67 -1.34
CA GLU A 140 -14.74 -20.42 -1.17
C GLU A 140 -14.32 -19.72 0.14
N VAL A 141 -13.99 -18.44 0.03
CA VAL A 141 -13.78 -17.53 1.14
C VAL A 141 -14.87 -16.46 1.08
N SER A 142 -15.73 -16.41 2.08
CA SER A 142 -16.82 -15.42 2.08
C SER A 142 -16.28 -13.98 2.23
N GLU A 143 -16.99 -12.99 1.67
CA GLU A 143 -16.64 -11.58 1.81
C GLU A 143 -16.60 -11.13 3.29
N SER A 144 -17.42 -11.77 4.14
CA SER A 144 -17.40 -11.54 5.59
C SER A 144 -16.09 -12.04 6.23
N MET A 145 -15.55 -13.17 5.78
CA MET A 145 -14.26 -13.67 6.24
C MET A 145 -13.12 -12.74 5.79
N VAL A 146 -13.12 -12.26 4.54
CA VAL A 146 -12.16 -11.26 4.07
C VAL A 146 -12.22 -10.00 4.95
N THR A 147 -13.41 -9.56 5.30
CA THR A 147 -13.61 -8.41 6.20
C THR A 147 -13.08 -8.69 7.60
N ALA A 148 -13.36 -9.86 8.17
CA ALA A 148 -12.85 -10.27 9.49
C ALA A 148 -11.32 -10.31 9.52
N VAL A 149 -10.69 -10.90 8.50
CA VAL A 149 -9.23 -10.95 8.38
C VAL A 149 -8.64 -9.53 8.29
N THR A 150 -9.21 -8.67 7.45
CA THR A 150 -8.73 -7.28 7.33
C THR A 150 -9.01 -6.44 8.58
N ASN A 151 -10.00 -6.79 9.40
CA ASN A 151 -10.23 -6.11 10.68
C ASN A 151 -9.16 -6.42 11.74
N LYS A 152 -8.45 -7.54 11.63
CA LYS A 152 -7.34 -7.88 12.54
C LYS A 152 -6.20 -6.86 12.53
N ILE A 153 -6.14 -5.99 11.52
CA ILE A 153 -5.13 -4.92 11.44
C ILE A 153 -5.53 -3.64 12.20
N LEU A 154 -6.80 -3.49 12.62
CA LEU A 154 -7.27 -2.26 13.29
C LEU A 154 -6.45 -1.93 14.56
N PRO A 155 -6.17 -2.87 15.48
CA PRO A 155 -5.32 -2.58 16.63
C PRO A 155 -3.91 -2.12 16.22
N GLN A 156 -3.34 -2.67 15.15
CA GLN A 156 -2.03 -2.26 14.63
C GLN A 156 -2.08 -0.84 14.04
N ILE A 157 -3.20 -0.46 13.41
CA ILE A 157 -3.42 0.90 12.93
C ILE A 157 -3.47 1.88 14.12
N GLU A 158 -4.21 1.54 15.16
CA GLU A 158 -4.33 2.36 16.39
C GLU A 158 -2.97 2.52 17.07
N GLU A 159 -2.22 1.43 17.27
CA GLU A 159 -0.86 1.47 17.82
C GLU A 159 0.06 2.34 16.95
N TRP A 160 0.02 2.18 15.63
CA TRP A 160 0.80 2.98 14.71
C TRP A 160 0.43 4.46 14.77
N GLN A 161 -0.86 4.79 14.85
CA GLN A 161 -1.33 6.17 14.99
C GLN A 161 -0.91 6.81 16.31
N GLN A 162 -0.80 6.04 17.38
CA GLN A 162 -0.42 6.52 18.71
C GLN A 162 1.09 6.42 19.01
N ARG A 163 1.86 5.85 18.11
CA ARG A 163 3.30 5.66 18.34
C ARG A 163 4.03 6.98 18.62
N PRO A 164 5.05 6.96 19.48
CA PRO A 164 5.93 8.10 19.69
C PRO A 164 6.60 8.56 18.39
N LEU A 165 6.80 9.85 18.24
CA LEU A 165 7.44 10.49 17.11
C LEU A 165 8.74 11.17 17.55
N SER A 166 9.61 11.52 16.60
CA SER A 166 10.82 12.31 16.87
C SER A 166 10.46 13.69 17.43
N ALA A 167 11.30 14.20 18.32
CA ALA A 167 11.05 15.50 18.95
C ALA A 167 11.07 16.67 17.96
N VAL A 168 11.90 16.56 16.91
CA VAL A 168 12.06 17.64 15.92
C VAL A 168 11.95 17.06 14.51
N TYR A 169 11.19 17.73 13.66
CA TYR A 169 11.15 17.46 12.22
C TYR A 169 11.60 18.70 11.44
N PRO A 170 12.77 18.65 10.78
CA PRO A 170 13.22 19.74 9.91
C PRO A 170 12.23 20.16 8.85
N ILE A 171 11.57 19.18 8.21
CA ILE A 171 10.57 19.46 7.18
C ILE A 171 9.38 18.51 7.34
N VAL A 172 8.17 19.08 7.34
CA VAL A 172 6.91 18.34 7.34
C VAL A 172 6.10 18.70 6.10
N PHE A 173 5.44 17.73 5.51
CA PHE A 173 4.53 17.90 4.37
C PHE A 173 3.13 17.46 4.76
N ILE A 174 2.12 18.23 4.37
CA ILE A 174 0.70 17.86 4.49
C ILE A 174 0.07 17.89 3.11
N ASP A 175 -0.63 16.83 2.75
CA ASP A 175 -1.39 16.72 1.50
C ASP A 175 -2.73 16.05 1.72
N ALA A 176 -3.68 16.33 0.83
CA ALA A 176 -5.03 15.78 0.86
C ALA A 176 -5.36 15.02 -0.41
N ILE A 177 -5.95 13.85 -0.27
CA ILE A 177 -6.47 13.05 -1.38
C ILE A 177 -7.94 12.76 -1.12
N HIS A 178 -8.81 13.03 -2.11
CA HIS A 178 -10.24 12.81 -1.98
C HIS A 178 -10.62 11.41 -2.44
N PHE A 179 -11.47 10.76 -1.63
CA PHE A 179 -12.06 9.45 -1.87
C PHE A 179 -13.58 9.53 -1.81
N SER A 180 -14.26 8.60 -2.46
CA SER A 180 -15.70 8.44 -2.31
C SER A 180 -15.99 7.33 -1.31
N VAL A 181 -16.80 7.63 -0.31
CA VAL A 181 -17.17 6.68 0.75
C VAL A 181 -18.70 6.66 0.87
N ARG A 182 -19.25 5.48 1.11
CA ARG A 182 -20.67 5.30 1.37
C ARG A 182 -20.95 5.49 2.86
N ASP A 183 -21.86 6.40 3.17
CA ASP A 183 -22.36 6.66 4.48
C ASP A 183 -23.89 6.72 4.43
N GLU A 184 -24.59 5.92 5.22
CA GLU A 184 -26.05 5.85 5.25
C GLU A 184 -26.73 5.85 3.86
N HIS A 185 -26.25 5.00 2.94
CA HIS A 185 -26.69 4.89 1.54
C HIS A 185 -26.33 6.06 0.60
N ILE A 186 -25.70 7.12 1.10
CA ILE A 186 -25.25 8.26 0.31
C ILE A 186 -23.74 8.12 0.05
N VAL A 187 -23.30 8.47 -1.18
CA VAL A 187 -21.87 8.52 -1.51
C VAL A 187 -21.37 9.94 -1.28
N LYS A 188 -20.51 10.09 -0.28
CA LYS A 188 -19.85 11.36 0.06
C LYS A 188 -18.42 11.40 -0.43
N LYS A 189 -17.89 12.59 -0.72
CA LYS A 189 -16.46 12.80 -0.93
C LYS A 189 -15.81 13.16 0.39
N ILE A 190 -14.83 12.36 0.80
CA ILE A 190 -14.08 12.54 2.04
C ILE A 190 -12.61 12.75 1.69
N ALA A 191 -11.94 13.64 2.40
CA ALA A 191 -10.50 13.86 2.27
C ALA A 191 -9.73 12.91 3.21
N ALA A 192 -8.71 12.26 2.67
CA ALA A 192 -7.66 11.62 3.45
C ALA A 192 -6.47 12.57 3.51
N TYR A 193 -6.09 12.97 4.71
CA TYR A 193 -4.96 13.86 4.99
C TYR A 193 -3.75 13.03 5.41
N ILE A 194 -2.65 13.26 4.74
CA ILE A 194 -1.41 12.54 4.96
C ILE A 194 -0.37 13.54 5.42
N ILE A 195 0.22 13.26 6.58
CA ILE A 195 1.31 14.04 7.14
C ILE A 195 2.59 13.22 7.05
N LEU A 196 3.57 13.76 6.35
CA LEU A 196 4.87 13.15 6.15
C LEU A 196 5.95 14.05 6.74
N GLY A 197 6.81 13.50 7.60
CA GLY A 197 7.99 14.18 8.14
C GLY A 197 9.27 13.70 7.48
N VAL A 198 10.27 14.57 7.49
CA VAL A 198 11.67 14.22 7.26
C VAL A 198 12.38 14.44 8.59
N ASN A 199 12.95 13.37 9.13
CA ASN A 199 13.66 13.44 10.41
C ASN A 199 15.08 14.01 10.26
N ASP A 200 15.81 14.13 11.35
CA ASP A 200 17.19 14.62 11.43
C ASP A 200 18.17 13.81 10.58
N GLU A 201 17.97 12.51 10.44
CA GLU A 201 18.73 11.64 9.53
C GLU A 201 18.38 11.82 8.04
N GLY A 202 17.39 12.62 7.71
CA GLY A 202 16.89 12.82 6.35
C GLY A 202 15.99 11.69 5.85
N ARG A 203 15.54 10.82 6.74
CA ARG A 203 14.61 9.74 6.40
C ARG A 203 13.18 10.23 6.41
N LYS A 204 12.42 9.74 5.46
CA LYS A 204 11.00 10.05 5.33
C LYS A 204 10.17 9.14 6.22
N GLU A 205 9.19 9.71 6.88
CA GLU A 205 8.29 9.01 7.76
C GLU A 205 6.86 9.54 7.61
N VAL A 206 5.86 8.66 7.51
CA VAL A 206 4.46 9.07 7.56
C VAL A 206 4.06 9.23 9.01
N LEU A 207 3.76 10.45 9.42
CA LEU A 207 3.46 10.79 10.81
C LEU A 207 2.01 10.49 11.18
N SER A 208 1.09 10.78 10.24
CA SER A 208 -0.36 10.59 10.45
C SER A 208 -1.08 10.35 9.13
N ILE A 209 -2.17 9.58 9.20
CA ILE A 209 -3.19 9.46 8.16
C ILE A 209 -4.53 9.66 8.84
N THR A 210 -5.24 10.71 8.50
CA THR A 210 -6.57 11.01 9.03
C THR A 210 -7.58 11.14 7.90
N VAL A 211 -8.83 10.82 8.20
CA VAL A 211 -9.94 10.90 7.25
C VAL A 211 -10.95 11.88 7.82
N GLY A 212 -11.42 12.81 7.01
CA GLY A 212 -12.38 13.83 7.47
C GLY A 212 -13.15 14.48 6.32
N GLU A 213 -14.35 14.98 6.66
CA GLU A 213 -15.23 15.63 5.68
C GLU A 213 -14.93 17.13 5.51
N ASN A 214 -14.46 17.79 6.55
CA ASN A 214 -14.35 19.26 6.60
C ASN A 214 -12.96 19.72 7.04
N GLU A 215 -12.36 20.59 6.22
CA GLU A 215 -11.17 21.35 6.57
C GLU A 215 -11.55 22.60 7.36
N SER A 216 -11.04 22.73 8.57
CA SER A 216 -11.19 23.92 9.40
C SER A 216 -9.97 24.14 10.27
N ALA A 217 -9.77 25.37 10.75
CA ALA A 217 -8.69 25.66 11.68
C ALA A 217 -8.77 24.79 12.94
N LYS A 218 -9.96 24.51 13.45
CA LYS A 218 -10.16 23.63 14.61
C LYS A 218 -9.72 22.20 14.32
N TYR A 219 -10.03 21.68 13.13
CA TYR A 219 -9.62 20.35 12.70
C TYR A 219 -8.09 20.23 12.65
N TRP A 220 -7.43 21.19 11.96
CA TRP A 220 -5.98 21.20 11.84
C TRP A 220 -5.27 21.38 13.16
N LEU A 221 -5.82 22.23 14.05
CA LEU A 221 -5.28 22.39 15.40
C LEU A 221 -5.34 21.08 16.18
N GLY A 222 -6.41 20.31 16.04
CA GLY A 222 -6.52 18.96 16.64
C GLY A 222 -5.45 18.01 16.10
N VAL A 223 -5.26 17.97 14.79
CA VAL A 223 -4.24 17.13 14.13
C VAL A 223 -2.82 17.50 14.54
N LEU A 224 -2.49 18.80 14.59
CA LEU A 224 -1.17 19.29 15.01
C LEU A 224 -0.92 19.05 16.50
N ASN A 225 -1.94 19.17 17.36
CA ASN A 225 -1.83 18.82 18.77
C ASN A 225 -1.65 17.32 19.01
N ASP A 226 -2.25 16.46 18.15
CA ASP A 226 -1.97 15.02 18.18
C ASP A 226 -0.47 14.74 17.95
N LEU A 227 0.17 15.41 16.99
CA LEU A 227 1.62 15.30 16.79
C LEU A 227 2.40 15.70 18.04
N LYS A 228 2.00 16.78 18.74
CA LYS A 228 2.59 17.21 20.01
C LYS A 228 2.45 16.15 21.09
N ASN A 229 1.25 15.59 21.25
CA ASN A 229 0.96 14.56 22.25
C ASN A 229 1.80 13.30 22.02
N ARG A 230 2.21 13.07 20.76
CA ARG A 230 3.08 11.96 20.36
C ARG A 230 4.57 12.30 20.40
N GLY A 231 4.95 13.47 20.91
CA GLY A 231 6.33 13.85 21.20
C GLY A 231 6.94 14.90 20.27
N VAL A 232 6.25 15.35 19.20
CA VAL A 232 6.80 16.38 18.32
C VAL A 232 6.79 17.73 19.02
N GLN A 233 7.97 18.19 19.40
CA GLN A 233 8.16 19.46 20.10
C GLN A 233 8.33 20.62 19.11
N ASP A 234 8.99 20.37 17.98
CA ASP A 234 9.30 21.41 17.00
C ASP A 234 9.25 20.94 15.55
N ILE A 235 8.85 21.85 14.66
CA ILE A 235 8.84 21.68 13.20
C ILE A 235 9.46 22.96 12.63
N LEU A 236 10.54 22.84 11.83
CA LEU A 236 11.16 24.04 11.27
C LEU A 236 10.37 24.59 10.09
N ILE A 237 10.06 23.74 9.11
CA ILE A 237 9.35 24.08 7.88
C ILE A 237 8.16 23.15 7.71
N LEU A 238 6.98 23.72 7.50
CA LEU A 238 5.79 22.95 7.17
C LEU A 238 5.26 23.35 5.79
N CYS A 239 5.30 22.38 4.86
CA CYS A 239 4.81 22.53 3.49
C CYS A 239 3.41 21.94 3.36
N ALA A 240 2.41 22.76 3.00
CA ALA A 240 1.05 22.27 2.77
C ALA A 240 0.42 22.92 1.52
N ASP A 241 -0.62 22.26 0.95
CA ASP A 241 -1.48 22.93 -0.02
C ASP A 241 -2.29 24.04 0.68
N GLY A 242 -3.03 24.83 -0.09
CA GLY A 242 -3.89 25.90 0.44
C GLY A 242 -5.11 25.35 1.21
N LEU A 243 -4.86 24.54 2.22
CA LEU A 243 -5.86 23.96 3.08
C LEU A 243 -6.47 25.04 3.99
N SER A 244 -7.81 25.04 4.10
CA SER A 244 -8.50 26.09 4.85
C SER A 244 -8.16 26.04 6.35
N GLY A 245 -7.70 27.17 6.93
CA GLY A 245 -7.37 27.27 8.36
C GLY A 245 -6.04 26.65 8.78
N ILE A 246 -5.23 26.13 7.84
CA ILE A 246 -3.95 25.48 8.18
C ILE A 246 -2.90 26.49 8.70
N LYS A 247 -2.83 27.68 8.09
CA LYS A 247 -1.86 28.72 8.49
C LYS A 247 -2.06 29.17 9.94
N GLU A 248 -3.31 29.43 10.31
CA GLU A 248 -3.71 29.82 11.66
C GLU A 248 -3.43 28.70 12.67
N SER A 249 -3.69 27.47 12.28
CA SER A 249 -3.47 26.30 13.14
C SER A 249 -1.99 26.05 13.38
N ILE A 250 -1.15 26.23 12.37
CA ILE A 250 0.32 26.14 12.51
C ILE A 250 0.81 27.23 13.46
N ALA A 251 0.38 28.48 13.28
CA ALA A 251 0.77 29.58 14.15
C ALA A 251 0.38 29.34 15.62
N ALA A 252 -0.76 28.69 15.86
CA ALA A 252 -1.24 28.35 17.20
C ALA A 252 -0.50 27.14 17.80
N ALA A 253 -0.26 26.08 17.03
CA ALA A 253 0.35 24.85 17.53
C ALA A 253 1.89 24.93 17.55
N TYR A 254 2.50 25.49 16.51
CA TYR A 254 3.95 25.57 16.31
C TYR A 254 4.32 26.99 15.84
N PRO A 255 4.33 27.99 16.75
CA PRO A 255 4.46 29.40 16.39
C PRO A 255 5.80 29.76 15.70
N ASN A 256 6.83 28.93 15.91
CA ASN A 256 8.14 29.16 15.31
C ASN A 256 8.34 28.42 13.98
N THR A 257 7.31 27.76 13.45
CA THR A 257 7.36 27.00 12.19
C THR A 257 7.20 27.94 11.00
N GLU A 258 8.10 27.86 10.04
CA GLU A 258 7.95 28.52 8.74
C GLU A 258 6.89 27.80 7.92
N TYR A 259 5.77 28.45 7.61
CA TYR A 259 4.77 27.91 6.71
C TYR A 259 5.13 28.18 5.25
N GLN A 260 5.16 27.12 4.45
CA GLN A 260 5.43 27.19 3.02
C GLN A 260 4.25 26.61 2.23
N ARG A 261 3.67 27.38 1.33
CA ARG A 261 2.68 26.85 0.41
C ARG A 261 3.32 25.89 -0.60
N CYS A 262 2.69 24.76 -0.83
CA CYS A 262 3.21 23.75 -1.75
C CYS A 262 3.26 24.29 -3.19
N ILE A 263 4.46 24.46 -3.71
CA ILE A 263 4.70 24.99 -5.07
C ILE A 263 4.14 24.05 -6.13
N VAL A 264 4.23 22.74 -5.94
CA VAL A 264 3.72 21.76 -6.91
C VAL A 264 2.21 21.87 -7.07
N HIS A 265 1.48 22.01 -5.95
CA HIS A 265 0.03 22.21 -5.98
C HIS A 265 -0.33 23.59 -6.56
N GLN A 266 0.44 24.62 -6.21
CA GLN A 266 0.25 25.97 -6.79
C GLN A 266 0.39 25.91 -8.32
N VAL A 267 1.44 25.29 -8.86
CA VAL A 267 1.63 25.11 -10.31
C VAL A 267 0.50 24.28 -10.93
N ARG A 268 0.15 23.14 -10.34
CA ARG A 268 -0.94 22.28 -10.85
C ARG A 268 -2.28 23.02 -10.90
N ASN A 269 -2.58 23.79 -9.86
CA ASN A 269 -3.82 24.56 -9.79
C ASN A 269 -3.84 25.67 -10.83
N THR A 270 -2.72 26.33 -11.07
CA THR A 270 -2.57 27.33 -12.13
C THR A 270 -2.82 26.73 -13.51
N LEU A 271 -2.21 25.59 -13.81
CA LEU A 271 -2.33 24.91 -15.10
C LEU A 271 -3.75 24.39 -15.41
N LYS A 272 -4.67 24.34 -14.44
CA LYS A 272 -6.09 24.04 -14.69
C LYS A 272 -6.79 25.14 -15.48
N TYR A 273 -6.29 26.37 -15.44
CA TYR A 273 -6.82 27.52 -16.17
C TYR A 273 -6.19 27.68 -17.55
N VAL A 274 -5.24 26.81 -17.92
CA VAL A 274 -4.45 26.93 -19.16
C VAL A 274 -4.85 25.81 -20.12
N ALA A 275 -5.09 26.17 -21.40
CA ALA A 275 -5.40 25.19 -22.43
C ALA A 275 -4.23 24.22 -22.67
N GLU A 276 -4.52 22.97 -23.03
CA GLU A 276 -3.55 21.88 -23.13
C GLU A 276 -2.34 22.23 -24.01
N LYS A 277 -2.57 22.90 -25.15
CA LYS A 277 -1.54 23.34 -26.09
C LYS A 277 -0.50 24.29 -25.49
N ASP A 278 -0.89 25.09 -24.50
CA ASP A 278 -0.05 26.11 -23.89
C ASP A 278 0.55 25.69 -22.54
N LYS A 279 0.07 24.59 -21.95
CA LYS A 279 0.49 24.10 -20.60
C LYS A 279 2.00 23.93 -20.46
N LYS A 280 2.66 23.39 -21.49
CA LYS A 280 4.11 23.16 -21.44
C LYS A 280 4.89 24.47 -21.40
N ALA A 281 4.50 25.43 -22.22
CA ALA A 281 5.12 26.77 -22.26
C ALA A 281 4.86 27.51 -20.96
N PHE A 282 3.61 27.52 -20.51
CA PHE A 282 3.21 28.18 -19.28
C PHE A 282 3.94 27.58 -18.05
N ALA A 283 4.04 26.24 -17.96
CA ALA A 283 4.78 25.57 -16.89
C ALA A 283 6.27 25.94 -16.87
N ASN A 284 6.90 26.12 -18.02
CA ASN A 284 8.29 26.57 -18.10
C ASN A 284 8.43 28.02 -17.60
N ASP A 285 7.48 28.90 -17.93
CA ASP A 285 7.48 30.28 -17.43
C ASP A 285 7.26 30.29 -15.90
N LEU A 286 6.30 29.50 -15.36
CA LEU A 286 6.14 29.35 -13.91
C LEU A 286 7.42 28.84 -13.22
N LYS A 287 8.13 27.91 -13.87
CA LYS A 287 9.39 27.39 -13.34
C LYS A 287 10.42 28.50 -13.14
N SER A 288 10.45 29.51 -14.00
CA SER A 288 11.36 30.65 -13.86
C SER A 288 11.14 31.39 -12.53
N ILE A 289 9.90 31.49 -12.06
CA ILE A 289 9.53 32.18 -10.83
C ILE A 289 10.17 31.48 -9.62
N TYR A 290 9.82 30.22 -9.35
CA TYR A 290 10.28 29.53 -8.15
C TYR A 290 11.73 29.01 -8.21
N HIS A 291 12.40 29.13 -9.37
CA HIS A 291 13.84 28.95 -9.53
C HIS A 291 14.63 30.26 -9.49
N ALA A 292 13.99 31.40 -9.25
CA ALA A 292 14.69 32.66 -9.11
C ALA A 292 15.71 32.61 -7.94
N PRO A 293 16.82 33.37 -8.01
CA PRO A 293 17.84 33.32 -7.00
C PRO A 293 17.37 33.86 -5.64
N ASN A 294 16.54 34.87 -5.63
CA ASN A 294 15.99 35.55 -4.47
C ASN A 294 14.52 35.96 -4.69
N GLU A 295 13.88 36.51 -3.66
CA GLU A 295 12.47 36.88 -3.66
C GLU A 295 12.19 38.00 -4.67
N GLU A 296 13.03 39.05 -4.75
CA GLU A 296 12.88 40.17 -5.65
C GLU A 296 12.82 39.71 -7.12
N SER A 297 13.82 38.93 -7.54
CA SER A 297 13.83 38.32 -8.88
C SER A 297 12.66 37.36 -9.12
N GLY A 298 12.20 36.68 -8.09
CA GLY A 298 11.03 35.81 -8.15
C GLY A 298 9.75 36.61 -8.42
N TYR A 299 9.59 37.71 -7.72
CA TYR A 299 8.44 38.62 -7.89
C TYR A 299 8.42 39.28 -9.26
N GLU A 300 9.57 39.83 -9.72
CA GLU A 300 9.72 40.39 -11.07
C GLU A 300 9.33 39.38 -12.16
N ARG A 301 9.81 38.12 -12.03
CA ARG A 301 9.45 37.08 -12.99
C ARG A 301 7.98 36.72 -12.92
N MET A 302 7.37 36.74 -11.75
CA MET A 302 5.93 36.51 -11.57
C MET A 302 5.15 37.61 -12.33
N GLN A 303 5.52 38.86 -12.18
CA GLN A 303 4.90 39.98 -12.92
C GLN A 303 5.06 39.83 -14.44
N ALA A 304 6.26 39.51 -14.92
CA ALA A 304 6.53 39.26 -16.33
C ALA A 304 5.72 38.09 -16.92
N VAL A 305 5.55 37.01 -16.16
CA VAL A 305 4.70 35.89 -16.56
C VAL A 305 3.22 36.26 -16.57
N THR A 306 2.79 37.06 -15.59
CA THR A 306 1.42 37.59 -15.53
C THR A 306 1.14 38.43 -16.76
N GLU A 307 1.99 39.41 -17.09
CA GLU A 307 1.85 40.26 -18.27
C GLU A 307 1.85 39.45 -19.57
N LYS A 308 2.82 38.55 -19.75
CA LYS A 308 2.94 37.69 -20.95
C LYS A 308 1.68 36.91 -21.26
N TRP A 309 0.98 36.41 -20.23
CA TRP A 309 -0.16 35.52 -20.39
C TRP A 309 -1.51 36.17 -20.11
N HIS A 310 -1.53 37.46 -19.74
CA HIS A 310 -2.74 38.17 -19.33
C HIS A 310 -3.86 38.10 -20.38
N ASP A 311 -3.58 38.35 -21.63
CA ASP A 311 -4.59 38.38 -22.69
C ASP A 311 -5.25 37.03 -22.94
N ARG A 312 -4.49 35.93 -22.74
CA ARG A 312 -5.01 34.58 -22.95
C ARG A 312 -5.59 33.95 -21.69
N TYR A 313 -5.00 34.19 -20.52
CA TYR A 313 -5.33 33.56 -19.26
C TYR A 313 -5.33 34.57 -18.10
N PRO A 314 -6.21 35.55 -18.07
CA PRO A 314 -6.17 36.69 -17.13
C PRO A 314 -6.29 36.23 -15.65
N ASN A 315 -6.91 35.09 -15.39
CA ASN A 315 -7.10 34.59 -14.03
C ASN A 315 -6.07 33.54 -13.59
N ALA A 316 -5.16 33.10 -14.48
CA ALA A 316 -4.26 32.01 -14.17
C ALA A 316 -3.24 32.38 -13.08
N MET A 317 -2.73 33.63 -13.13
CA MET A 317 -1.70 34.13 -12.20
C MET A 317 -2.26 34.73 -10.91
N LYS A 318 -3.57 35.03 -10.85
CA LYS A 318 -4.21 35.69 -9.71
C LYS A 318 -3.86 35.05 -8.36
N ARG A 319 -3.84 33.72 -8.31
CA ARG A 319 -3.49 32.98 -7.08
C ARG A 319 -2.02 33.07 -6.70
N TRP A 320 -1.12 33.42 -7.61
CA TRP A 320 0.29 33.67 -7.30
C TRP A 320 0.44 35.02 -6.61
N GLU A 321 -0.24 36.02 -7.09
CA GLU A 321 -0.26 37.38 -6.51
C GLU A 321 -0.91 37.37 -5.12
N GLU A 322 -2.11 36.79 -5.00
CA GLU A 322 -2.86 36.72 -3.73
C GLU A 322 -2.16 35.91 -2.63
N ASN A 323 -1.27 34.98 -2.98
CA ASN A 323 -0.61 34.09 -2.04
C ASN A 323 0.91 34.27 -2.01
N TRP A 324 1.43 35.39 -2.52
CA TRP A 324 2.87 35.62 -2.57
C TRP A 324 3.51 35.54 -1.17
N ASP A 325 2.86 36.04 -0.15
CA ASP A 325 3.30 36.02 1.26
C ASP A 325 3.57 34.63 1.80
N VAL A 326 2.90 33.60 1.28
CA VAL A 326 3.07 32.20 1.67
C VAL A 326 3.82 31.35 0.63
N ILE A 327 4.10 31.92 -0.54
CA ILE A 327 4.94 31.33 -1.58
C ILE A 327 6.39 31.77 -1.40
N SER A 328 6.63 33.07 -1.14
CA SER A 328 7.94 33.69 -1.10
C SER A 328 8.87 33.22 0.04
N PRO A 329 8.40 32.65 1.19
CA PRO A 329 9.29 32.19 2.24
C PRO A 329 10.38 31.22 1.76
N MET A 330 10.11 30.43 0.70
CA MET A 330 11.10 29.54 0.11
C MET A 330 12.40 30.24 -0.35
N PHE A 331 12.35 31.52 -0.67
CA PHE A 331 13.53 32.25 -1.15
C PHE A 331 14.56 32.56 -0.06
N LYS A 332 14.21 32.35 1.21
CA LYS A 332 15.16 32.40 2.34
C LYS A 332 16.18 31.26 2.28
N PHE A 333 15.88 30.18 1.56
CA PHE A 333 16.65 28.94 1.55
C PHE A 333 17.47 28.78 0.28
N SER A 334 18.57 28.04 0.38
CA SER A 334 19.38 27.65 -0.77
C SER A 334 18.61 26.78 -1.76
N ALA A 335 19.19 26.62 -2.96
CA ALA A 335 18.62 25.75 -3.99
C ALA A 335 18.50 24.27 -3.53
N ASP A 336 19.40 23.78 -2.66
CA ASP A 336 19.34 22.41 -2.15
C ASP A 336 18.15 22.22 -1.19
N VAL A 337 17.93 23.13 -0.24
CA VAL A 337 16.76 23.11 0.66
C VAL A 337 15.47 23.29 -0.11
N ARG A 338 15.41 24.32 -0.99
CA ARG A 338 14.22 24.56 -1.86
C ARG A 338 13.88 23.33 -2.68
N LYS A 339 14.88 22.62 -3.21
CA LYS A 339 14.66 21.39 -3.96
C LYS A 339 13.95 20.32 -3.13
N VAL A 340 14.28 20.16 -1.84
CA VAL A 340 13.54 19.24 -0.96
C VAL A 340 12.10 19.70 -0.78
N MET A 341 11.88 21.00 -0.61
CA MET A 341 10.54 21.56 -0.37
C MET A 341 9.60 21.43 -1.59
N TYR A 342 10.08 21.60 -2.82
CA TYR A 342 9.24 21.52 -4.02
C TYR A 342 9.46 20.29 -4.89
N THR A 343 10.52 19.49 -4.69
CA THR A 343 10.58 18.15 -5.25
C THR A 343 9.91 17.17 -4.28
N THR A 344 8.61 17.26 -4.21
CA THR A 344 7.73 16.44 -3.36
C THR A 344 7.74 14.96 -3.76
N ASN A 345 8.83 14.45 -4.33
CA ASN A 345 8.95 13.04 -4.72
C ASN A 345 8.60 12.08 -3.57
N ALA A 346 8.73 12.54 -2.31
CA ALA A 346 8.35 11.75 -1.15
C ALA A 346 6.84 11.59 -1.05
N ILE A 347 6.12 12.71 -0.87
CA ILE A 347 4.67 12.69 -0.71
C ILE A 347 3.96 12.37 -2.03
N GLU A 348 4.49 12.80 -3.18
CA GLU A 348 3.92 12.47 -4.49
C GLU A 348 4.01 10.99 -4.84
N SER A 349 5.12 10.32 -4.50
CA SER A 349 5.24 8.87 -4.71
C SER A 349 4.22 8.10 -3.87
N LEU A 350 4.01 8.50 -2.63
CA LEU A 350 2.98 7.95 -1.77
C LEU A 350 1.58 8.25 -2.32
N ASN A 351 1.31 9.50 -2.66
CA ASN A 351 0.03 9.92 -3.23
C ASN A 351 -0.30 9.20 -4.54
N SER A 352 0.70 8.90 -5.35
CA SER A 352 0.53 8.08 -6.56
C SER A 352 0.04 6.67 -6.23
N VAL A 353 0.54 6.05 -5.16
CA VAL A 353 0.08 4.74 -4.67
C VAL A 353 -1.35 4.87 -4.15
N LEU A 354 -1.63 5.87 -3.33
CA LEU A 354 -2.95 6.07 -2.73
C LEU A 354 -4.02 6.45 -3.77
N ARG A 355 -3.68 7.26 -4.78
CA ARG A 355 -4.60 7.55 -5.90
C ARG A 355 -4.93 6.30 -6.72
N ARG A 356 -4.04 5.31 -6.76
CA ARG A 356 -4.30 4.02 -7.40
C ARG A 356 -5.43 3.25 -6.71
N LEU A 357 -5.60 3.42 -5.40
CA LEU A 357 -6.75 2.87 -4.67
C LEU A 357 -8.08 3.42 -5.23
N ASN A 358 -8.14 4.71 -5.59
CA ASN A 358 -9.32 5.32 -6.23
C ASN A 358 -9.65 4.73 -7.60
N SER A 359 -8.64 4.35 -8.38
CA SER A 359 -8.86 3.74 -9.69
C SER A 359 -9.32 2.28 -9.60
N GLN A 360 -8.91 1.58 -8.55
CA GLN A 360 -9.27 0.18 -8.31
C GLN A 360 -10.60 0.04 -7.58
N ARG A 361 -10.91 1.00 -6.71
CA ARG A 361 -12.13 1.02 -5.92
C ARG A 361 -12.75 2.40 -5.93
N SER A 362 -13.79 2.57 -6.75
CA SER A 362 -14.44 3.88 -6.95
C SER A 362 -15.19 4.38 -5.70
N VAL A 363 -15.72 3.48 -4.86
CA VAL A 363 -16.44 3.82 -3.63
C VAL A 363 -16.06 2.85 -2.51
N PHE A 364 -15.63 3.36 -1.38
CA PHE A 364 -15.38 2.57 -0.17
C PHE A 364 -16.67 2.39 0.63
N PRO A 365 -16.92 1.22 1.26
CA PRO A 365 -18.17 0.95 1.97
C PRO A 365 -18.28 1.70 3.31
N SER A 366 -17.17 2.18 3.88
CA SER A 366 -17.12 2.96 5.12
C SER A 366 -15.77 3.65 5.29
N ASP A 367 -15.69 4.63 6.20
CA ASP A 367 -14.46 5.32 6.60
C ASP A 367 -13.41 4.33 7.13
N THR A 368 -13.83 3.36 7.93
CA THR A 368 -12.95 2.31 8.44
C THR A 368 -12.35 1.46 7.32
N ALA A 369 -13.13 1.14 6.28
CA ALA A 369 -12.63 0.41 5.12
C ALA A 369 -11.61 1.25 4.31
N LEU A 370 -11.86 2.56 4.18
CA LEU A 370 -10.91 3.49 3.58
C LEU A 370 -9.63 3.58 4.41
N LEU A 371 -9.74 3.78 5.74
CA LEU A 371 -8.58 3.89 6.63
C LEU A 371 -7.69 2.64 6.57
N LYS A 372 -8.28 1.44 6.61
CA LYS A 372 -7.55 0.18 6.45
C LYS A 372 -6.78 0.11 5.12
N ALA A 373 -7.42 0.49 4.02
CA ALA A 373 -6.81 0.48 2.70
C ALA A 373 -5.65 1.48 2.60
N LEU A 374 -5.84 2.70 3.13
CA LEU A 374 -4.81 3.74 3.18
C LEU A 374 -3.61 3.30 4.01
N TYR A 375 -3.84 2.76 5.19
CA TYR A 375 -2.78 2.25 6.07
C TYR A 375 -1.97 1.14 5.38
N LEU A 376 -2.63 0.11 4.85
CA LEU A 376 -1.97 -1.01 4.19
C LEU A 376 -1.16 -0.56 2.96
N ALA A 377 -1.75 0.30 2.12
CA ALA A 377 -1.05 0.81 0.94
C ALA A 377 0.16 1.68 1.32
N THR A 378 0.02 2.49 2.37
CA THR A 378 1.12 3.31 2.92
C THR A 378 2.22 2.42 3.48
N PHE A 379 1.88 1.43 4.29
CA PHE A 379 2.84 0.51 4.87
C PHE A 379 3.65 -0.23 3.79
N GLU A 380 2.99 -0.73 2.74
CA GLU A 380 3.67 -1.36 1.61
C GLU A 380 4.58 -0.37 0.83
N ALA A 381 4.12 0.86 0.62
CA ALA A 381 4.90 1.87 -0.08
C ALA A 381 6.14 2.31 0.69
N THR A 382 6.02 2.45 2.01
CA THR A 382 7.09 2.95 2.89
C THR A 382 8.17 1.92 3.20
N LYS A 383 7.92 0.62 3.03
CA LYS A 383 8.96 -0.44 3.12
C LYS A 383 10.20 -0.13 2.28
N LYS A 384 10.05 0.61 1.20
CA LYS A 384 11.13 0.99 0.29
C LYS A 384 11.88 2.27 0.72
N TRP A 385 11.46 2.93 1.78
CA TRP A 385 12.06 4.18 2.25
C TRP A 385 13.22 3.91 3.23
N THR A 386 14.24 3.27 2.73
CA THR A 386 15.40 2.85 3.54
C THR A 386 16.55 3.85 3.50
N MET A 387 16.55 4.79 2.53
CA MET A 387 17.64 5.72 2.30
C MET A 387 17.23 7.15 2.68
N PRO A 388 18.16 7.96 3.20
CA PRO A 388 17.94 9.38 3.41
C PRO A 388 17.74 10.13 2.09
N LEU A 389 17.21 11.34 2.18
CA LEU A 389 17.11 12.24 1.04
C LEU A 389 18.50 12.59 0.50
N ARG A 390 18.57 12.71 -0.83
CA ARG A 390 19.83 13.08 -1.49
C ARG A 390 20.33 14.44 -1.02
N ASN A 391 21.62 14.58 -0.78
CA ASN A 391 22.27 15.80 -0.28
C ASN A 391 21.79 16.25 1.12
N TRP A 392 21.21 15.33 1.92
CA TRP A 392 20.64 15.69 3.22
C TRP A 392 21.63 16.41 4.13
N GLY A 393 22.90 15.98 4.19
CA GLY A 393 23.91 16.64 5.02
C GLY A 393 24.08 18.14 4.72
N LYS A 394 23.94 18.57 3.46
CA LYS A 394 23.96 20.00 3.09
C LYS A 394 22.71 20.72 3.56
N VAL A 395 21.54 20.10 3.34
CA VAL A 395 20.24 20.64 3.76
C VAL A 395 20.21 20.78 5.29
N TYR A 396 20.57 19.74 5.99
CA TYR A 396 20.60 19.73 7.46
C TYR A 396 21.58 20.78 8.02
N GLY A 397 22.80 20.86 7.46
CA GLY A 397 23.79 21.85 7.85
C GLY A 397 23.32 23.28 7.69
N GLU A 398 22.66 23.62 6.54
CA GLU A 398 22.07 24.93 6.34
C GLU A 398 20.95 25.22 7.36
N LEU A 399 20.02 24.26 7.54
CA LEU A 399 18.92 24.44 8.50
C LEU A 399 19.44 24.56 9.94
N SER A 400 20.51 23.85 10.31
CA SER A 400 21.13 23.97 11.64
C SER A 400 21.71 25.36 11.88
N ILE A 401 22.27 26.01 10.87
CA ILE A 401 22.76 27.37 10.95
C ILE A 401 21.60 28.38 11.01
N MET A 402 20.59 28.20 10.17
CA MET A 402 19.46 29.14 10.08
C MET A 402 18.55 29.09 11.31
N TYR A 403 18.44 27.92 11.93
CA TYR A 403 17.58 27.66 13.09
C TYR A 403 18.41 27.18 14.29
N ASP A 404 19.43 27.98 14.61
CA ASP A 404 20.39 27.70 15.72
C ASP A 404 19.66 27.34 17.01
N GLY A 405 20.11 26.28 17.69
CA GLY A 405 19.52 25.77 18.94
C GLY A 405 18.17 25.01 18.77
N ARG A 406 17.66 24.81 17.54
CA ARG A 406 16.41 24.05 17.29
C ARG A 406 16.67 22.66 16.70
N LEU A 407 17.84 22.39 16.13
CA LEU A 407 18.31 21.07 15.69
C LEU A 407 19.45 20.63 16.60
N PHE A 408 19.44 19.37 17.01
CA PHE A 408 20.41 18.78 17.95
C PHE A 408 21.33 17.79 17.27
#